data_3a796941a496a7e533e8adb4584c8fcb
#
_entry.id   3a796941a496a7e533e8adb4584c8fcb
#
_cell.length_a   1.000
_cell.length_b   1.000
_cell.length_c   1.000
_cell.angle_alpha   90.00
_cell.angle_beta   90.00
_cell.angle_gamma   90.00
#
_symmetry.space_group_name_H-M   'P 1'
#
loop_
_entity.id
_entity.type
_entity.pdbx_description
1 polymer ?
#
loop_
_entity_poly.entity_id
_entity_poly.type
_entity_poly.pdbx_seq_one_letter_code
_entity_poly.pdbx_strand_id
1 'polypeptide(L)'
;MPRLLLLLTALLLLIAPAAQAETLTYRFGPIHVGPGQNTIEFAGNDLKPPGDGWITRFKPNLTYADGTVPRVDVVHLHHGVWLSNLQPLFAAGEEKTEIAAPAGYGWRHRASDQWVMNHMIHNLTPTPADVYIDYELDFVPDGTAPMQEVRTLWMDVMGTQIYPVFDVNRGAGGRDGRYTYPRESRQKGYRRHRMTIQEDGVLVATGGHLHPGGLWTDLHLERDGRRVRLFRSRAKYFEPAGAVSWDVAMQVTPESWRVGVKRGDVLSVSATYDSRRASWYEAMGIMQVAFNPGGTGPDPFAVDVDVRGRITHGHLPENRNHGGLFSGLKDPRRLLAGPMPNGGRVGIRNFLYGRGDLLLTGRKRRPPAVRRGRSLTFVNRDARRGILHSITSCRAPCNRTTGIAYPLANGPVRFDSGNLGFGPPGATAAAQRVTWKTPKRLRSGLYTYFCRVHPFMRGSFRVRR
;
A
#
# COMPACT_ATOMS: atom_id res chain seq x y z
N MET A 1 24.91 76.46 27.31
CA MET A 1 24.90 74.96 27.23
C MET A 1 23.47 74.51 27.08
N PRO A 2 22.98 74.12 25.92
CA PRO A 2 21.63 73.56 25.77
C PRO A 2 21.66 72.02 25.90
N ARG A 3 20.73 71.50 26.72
CA ARG A 3 20.48 70.09 26.94
C ARG A 3 19.70 69.52 25.73
N LEU A 4 20.32 68.56 25.04
CA LEU A 4 19.70 67.77 23.99
C LEU A 4 18.84 66.72 24.62
N LEU A 5 17.51 66.76 24.44
CA LEU A 5 16.56 65.72 24.81
C LEU A 5 16.51 64.70 23.63
N LEU A 6 17.03 63.47 23.82
CA LEU A 6 16.84 62.35 22.92
C LEU A 6 15.46 61.72 23.18
N LEU A 7 14.52 61.89 22.28
CA LEU A 7 13.28 61.10 22.23
C LEU A 7 13.58 59.73 21.63
N LEU A 8 13.59 58.67 22.48
CA LEU A 8 13.61 57.31 22.03
C LEU A 8 12.16 56.87 21.68
N THR A 9 11.85 56.85 20.40
CA THR A 9 10.59 56.25 19.91
C THR A 9 10.75 54.75 19.89
N ALA A 10 10.20 54.05 20.89
CA ALA A 10 10.10 52.57 20.90
C ALA A 10 9.08 52.13 19.85
N LEU A 11 9.54 51.62 18.73
CA LEU A 11 8.71 50.95 17.74
C LEU A 11 8.31 49.58 18.30
N LEU A 12 7.13 49.45 18.94
CA LEU A 12 6.52 48.18 19.30
C LEU A 12 6.12 47.47 17.99
N LEU A 13 6.98 46.59 17.52
CA LEU A 13 6.60 45.57 16.56
C LEU A 13 5.55 44.67 17.25
N LEU A 14 4.29 44.89 16.96
CA LEU A 14 3.21 43.95 17.21
C LEU A 14 3.50 42.70 16.38
N ILE A 15 4.21 41.75 16.95
CA ILE A 15 4.29 40.38 16.43
C ILE A 15 2.87 39.84 16.64
N ALA A 16 2.04 39.90 15.59
CA ALA A 16 0.77 39.18 15.59
C ALA A 16 1.12 37.69 15.86
N PRO A 17 0.45 37.03 16.82
CA PRO A 17 0.68 35.62 17.02
C PRO A 17 0.41 34.92 15.69
N ALA A 18 1.37 34.10 15.25
CA ALA A 18 1.15 33.26 14.09
C ALA A 18 -0.11 32.46 14.37
N ALA A 19 -1.08 32.54 13.47
CA ALA A 19 -2.33 31.80 13.60
C ALA A 19 -1.99 30.31 13.79
N GLN A 20 -2.28 29.81 14.98
CA GLN A 20 -1.95 28.44 15.34
C GLN A 20 -3.01 27.54 14.78
N ALA A 21 -2.61 26.60 13.92
CA ALA A 21 -3.51 25.57 13.44
C ALA A 21 -4.02 24.73 14.64
N GLU A 22 -5.32 24.45 14.66
CA GLU A 22 -5.92 23.55 15.62
C GLU A 22 -5.74 22.11 15.14
N THR A 23 -5.23 21.22 15.99
CA THR A 23 -5.16 19.79 15.67
C THR A 23 -6.46 19.11 16.11
N LEU A 24 -7.22 18.64 15.12
CA LEU A 24 -8.45 17.89 15.29
C LEU A 24 -8.14 16.40 15.15
N THR A 25 -8.58 15.60 16.11
CA THR A 25 -8.40 14.14 16.09
C THR A 25 -9.74 13.45 15.91
N TYR A 26 -9.79 12.51 15.00
CA TYR A 26 -10.99 11.75 14.65
C TYR A 26 -10.73 10.26 14.75
N ARG A 27 -11.76 9.52 15.15
CA ARG A 27 -11.75 8.06 15.25
C ARG A 27 -12.99 7.49 14.57
N PHE A 28 -12.80 6.89 13.41
CA PHE A 28 -13.86 6.26 12.64
C PHE A 28 -13.96 4.76 12.96
N GLY A 29 -15.11 4.30 13.40
CA GLY A 29 -15.36 2.91 13.79
C GLY A 29 -16.31 2.80 14.99
N PRO A 30 -16.43 1.63 15.65
CA PRO A 30 -15.67 0.40 15.37
C PRO A 30 -16.01 -0.20 13.99
N ILE A 31 -14.96 -0.65 13.29
CA ILE A 31 -15.08 -1.40 12.05
C ILE A 31 -14.86 -2.87 12.38
N HIS A 32 -15.92 -3.68 12.22
CA HIS A 32 -15.82 -5.12 12.42
C HIS A 32 -15.22 -5.78 11.19
N VAL A 33 -14.02 -6.33 11.31
CA VAL A 33 -13.29 -6.99 10.22
C VAL A 33 -13.33 -8.49 10.43
N GLY A 34 -14.11 -9.17 9.60
CA GLY A 34 -14.30 -10.62 9.68
C GLY A 34 -13.00 -11.41 9.42
N PRO A 35 -12.98 -12.73 9.74
CA PRO A 35 -11.83 -13.58 9.50
C PRO A 35 -11.43 -13.59 8.02
N GLY A 36 -10.17 -13.26 7.73
CA GLY A 36 -9.61 -13.21 6.37
C GLY A 36 -10.25 -12.16 5.45
N GLN A 37 -10.99 -11.21 5.99
CA GLN A 37 -11.64 -10.17 5.22
C GLN A 37 -10.61 -9.29 4.51
N ASN A 38 -10.91 -8.97 3.25
CA ASN A 38 -10.16 -8.06 2.40
C ASN A 38 -11.13 -7.45 1.36
N THR A 39 -12.08 -6.64 1.85
CA THR A 39 -13.16 -6.06 1.06
C THR A 39 -13.04 -4.54 1.04
N ILE A 40 -13.47 -3.93 -0.06
CA ILE A 40 -13.59 -2.48 -0.18
C ILE A 40 -14.96 -2.08 0.35
N GLU A 41 -14.96 -1.12 1.26
CA GLU A 41 -16.17 -0.58 1.88
C GLU A 41 -16.23 0.94 1.69
N PHE A 42 -17.45 1.46 1.55
CA PHE A 42 -17.72 2.88 1.48
C PHE A 42 -18.62 3.26 2.64
N ALA A 43 -18.26 4.30 3.37
CA ALA A 43 -19.06 4.82 4.46
C ALA A 43 -19.12 6.34 4.41
N GLY A 44 -20.27 6.91 4.76
CA GLY A 44 -20.36 8.33 5.07
C GLY A 44 -19.43 8.65 6.23
N ASN A 45 -18.77 9.79 6.18
CA ASN A 45 -17.82 10.19 7.20
C ASN A 45 -18.08 11.63 7.65
N ASP A 46 -18.86 11.79 8.71
CA ASP A 46 -19.16 13.09 9.31
C ASP A 46 -18.05 13.59 10.25
N LEU A 47 -16.99 12.82 10.42
CA LEU A 47 -15.81 13.16 11.22
C LEU A 47 -14.87 14.07 10.40
N LYS A 48 -15.20 15.35 10.35
CA LYS A 48 -14.57 16.41 9.57
C LYS A 48 -14.54 17.72 10.38
N PRO A 49 -13.76 18.73 9.99
CA PRO A 49 -13.78 20.01 10.66
C PRO A 49 -15.20 20.61 10.71
N PRO A 50 -15.63 21.20 11.85
CA PRO A 50 -17.01 21.65 12.01
C PRO A 50 -17.32 22.95 11.27
N GLY A 51 -16.31 23.74 10.94
CA GLY A 51 -16.42 25.05 10.31
C GLY A 51 -15.72 25.15 8.98
N ASP A 52 -15.88 26.30 8.32
CA ASP A 52 -15.15 26.65 7.10
C ASP A 52 -13.69 27.00 7.44
N GLY A 53 -12.76 26.56 6.59
CA GLY A 53 -11.34 26.81 6.79
C GLY A 53 -10.43 26.00 5.88
N TRP A 54 -9.26 25.70 6.37
CA TRP A 54 -8.17 25.10 5.61
C TRP A 54 -7.55 23.95 6.37
N ILE A 55 -7.45 22.80 5.74
CA ILE A 55 -6.71 21.66 6.27
C ILE A 55 -5.27 21.80 5.81
N THR A 56 -4.33 21.81 6.74
CA THR A 56 -2.91 22.00 6.44
C THR A 56 -2.07 20.74 6.60
N ARG A 57 -2.57 19.76 7.39
CA ARG A 57 -1.92 18.47 7.58
C ARG A 57 -2.97 17.36 7.73
N PHE A 58 -2.63 16.19 7.22
CA PHE A 58 -3.38 14.95 7.40
C PHE A 58 -2.42 13.85 7.84
N LYS A 59 -2.75 13.16 8.94
CA LYS A 59 -1.96 12.07 9.53
C LYS A 59 -2.86 10.89 9.88
N PRO A 60 -2.87 9.81 9.11
CA PRO A 60 -3.72 8.64 9.31
C PRO A 60 -3.09 7.59 10.21
N ASN A 61 -3.93 6.74 10.82
CA ASN A 61 -3.51 5.56 11.55
C ASN A 61 -4.60 4.47 11.49
N LEU A 62 -4.26 3.26 11.95
CA LEU A 62 -5.20 2.19 12.27
C LEU A 62 -4.91 1.71 13.68
N THR A 63 -5.94 1.58 14.53
CA THR A 63 -5.77 1.19 15.93
C THR A 63 -6.83 0.19 16.38
N TYR A 64 -6.55 -0.52 17.47
CA TYR A 64 -7.55 -1.20 18.27
C TYR A 64 -8.28 -0.22 19.20
N ALA A 65 -9.31 -0.71 19.92
CA ALA A 65 -10.08 0.11 20.85
C ALA A 65 -9.24 0.76 21.95
N ASP A 66 -8.17 0.10 22.37
CA ASP A 66 -7.23 0.60 23.39
C ASP A 66 -6.18 1.58 22.84
N GLY A 67 -6.26 1.92 21.54
CA GLY A 67 -5.32 2.82 20.88
C GLY A 67 -4.02 2.16 20.41
N THR A 68 -3.83 0.86 20.66
CA THR A 68 -2.65 0.14 20.15
C THR A 68 -2.74 -0.09 18.66
N VAL A 69 -1.60 -0.01 17.97
CA VAL A 69 -1.51 -0.22 16.52
C VAL A 69 -1.38 -1.70 16.22
N PRO A 70 -2.24 -2.28 15.36
CA PRO A 70 -2.12 -3.68 14.96
C PRO A 70 -0.77 -3.96 14.27
N ARG A 71 -0.25 -5.19 14.46
CA ARG A 71 0.87 -5.67 13.66
C ARG A 71 0.41 -5.90 12.22
N VAL A 72 1.26 -5.57 11.26
CA VAL A 72 0.95 -5.68 9.81
C VAL A 72 0.68 -7.11 9.33
N ASP A 73 1.10 -8.13 10.09
CA ASP A 73 0.84 -9.55 9.81
C ASP A 73 -0.42 -10.09 10.51
N VAL A 74 -1.16 -9.22 11.21
CA VAL A 74 -2.43 -9.54 11.88
C VAL A 74 -3.58 -8.80 11.22
N VAL A 75 -3.58 -7.48 11.28
CA VAL A 75 -4.54 -6.59 10.60
C VAL A 75 -3.79 -5.37 10.11
N HIS A 76 -4.05 -4.91 8.91
CA HIS A 76 -3.46 -3.68 8.40
C HIS A 76 -4.44 -2.87 7.54
N LEU A 77 -4.17 -1.57 7.47
CA LEU A 77 -4.87 -0.66 6.57
C LEU A 77 -4.35 -0.87 5.15
N HIS A 78 -5.10 -1.62 4.33
CA HIS A 78 -4.71 -1.83 2.94
C HIS A 78 -4.80 -0.52 2.16
N HIS A 79 -5.90 0.22 2.31
CA HIS A 79 -6.05 1.60 1.91
C HIS A 79 -7.22 2.29 2.63
N GLY A 80 -7.11 3.61 2.75
CA GLY A 80 -8.18 4.53 3.05
C GLY A 80 -8.10 5.73 2.11
N VAL A 81 -9.22 6.14 1.54
CA VAL A 81 -9.33 7.34 0.71
C VAL A 81 -10.45 8.19 1.26
N TRP A 82 -10.13 9.39 1.69
CA TRP A 82 -11.09 10.41 2.11
C TRP A 82 -11.50 11.23 0.91
N LEU A 83 -12.79 11.22 0.61
CA LEU A 83 -13.36 11.99 -0.49
C LEU A 83 -14.15 13.16 0.10
N SER A 84 -13.95 14.35 -0.43
CA SER A 84 -14.79 15.51 -0.20
C SER A 84 -15.59 15.78 -1.47
N ASN A 85 -16.92 15.80 -1.37
CA ASN A 85 -17.81 15.97 -2.52
C ASN A 85 -17.48 14.99 -3.67
N LEU A 86 -17.18 13.73 -3.31
CA LEU A 86 -16.78 12.64 -4.21
C LEU A 86 -15.41 12.84 -4.92
N GLN A 87 -14.63 13.86 -4.58
CA GLN A 87 -13.27 14.05 -5.08
C GLN A 87 -12.27 13.57 -4.05
N PRO A 88 -11.22 12.80 -4.43
CA PRO A 88 -10.18 12.39 -3.51
C PRO A 88 -9.50 13.62 -2.87
N LEU A 89 -9.51 13.66 -1.55
CA LEU A 89 -8.87 14.72 -0.76
C LEU A 89 -7.56 14.20 -0.16
N PHE A 90 -7.65 13.10 0.60
CA PHE A 90 -6.51 12.43 1.22
C PHE A 90 -6.57 10.93 0.99
N ALA A 91 -5.40 10.28 1.11
CA ALA A 91 -5.31 8.84 1.08
C ALA A 91 -4.19 8.32 1.98
N ALA A 92 -4.36 7.07 2.40
CA ALA A 92 -3.36 6.33 3.14
C ALA A 92 -3.42 4.85 2.79
N GLY A 93 -2.31 4.15 2.92
CA GLY A 93 -2.22 2.71 3.05
C GLY A 93 -1.50 2.37 4.35
N GLU A 94 -0.94 1.17 4.46
CA GLU A 94 -0.21 0.77 5.67
C GLU A 94 1.07 1.60 5.90
N GLU A 95 1.58 2.25 4.87
CA GLU A 95 2.68 3.22 5.01
C GLU A 95 2.31 4.44 5.84
N LYS A 96 1.02 4.68 6.08
CA LYS A 96 0.47 5.75 6.94
C LYS A 96 1.16 7.10 6.72
N THR A 97 1.38 7.43 5.46
CA THR A 97 2.09 8.63 5.08
C THR A 97 1.34 9.88 5.56
N GLU A 98 2.02 10.68 6.36
CA GLU A 98 1.55 12.01 6.72
C GLU A 98 1.85 12.98 5.58
N ILE A 99 0.83 13.71 5.13
CA ILE A 99 0.97 14.76 4.15
C ILE A 99 0.64 16.12 4.79
N ALA A 100 1.49 17.11 4.54
CA ALA A 100 1.29 18.48 4.99
C ALA A 100 1.50 19.45 3.82
N ALA A 101 0.63 20.43 3.74
CA ALA A 101 0.87 21.58 2.88
C ALA A 101 1.96 22.46 3.50
N PRO A 102 2.80 23.11 2.69
CA PRO A 102 3.75 24.09 3.21
C PRO A 102 3.06 25.26 3.91
N ALA A 103 3.80 26.00 4.73
CA ALA A 103 3.28 27.18 5.43
C ALA A 103 2.57 28.14 4.46
N GLY A 104 1.39 28.62 4.81
CA GLY A 104 0.54 29.50 4.02
C GLY A 104 -0.29 28.79 2.94
N TYR A 105 -0.24 27.46 2.85
CA TYR A 105 -1.05 26.65 1.95
C TYR A 105 -1.98 25.69 2.71
N GLY A 106 -3.15 25.42 2.14
CA GLY A 106 -4.09 24.45 2.74
C GLY A 106 -5.12 23.95 1.73
N TRP A 107 -5.67 22.77 2.00
CA TRP A 107 -6.83 22.26 1.29
C TRP A 107 -8.08 22.94 1.81
N ARG A 108 -8.82 23.54 0.90
CA ARG A 108 -10.08 24.21 1.26
C ARG A 108 -11.08 23.18 1.82
N HIS A 109 -11.67 23.50 2.97
CA HIS A 109 -12.78 22.78 3.57
C HIS A 109 -13.93 23.75 3.87
N ARG A 110 -15.16 23.28 3.61
CA ARG A 110 -16.39 23.95 4.02
C ARG A 110 -17.18 23.02 4.93
N ALA A 111 -17.85 23.58 5.92
CA ALA A 111 -18.71 22.81 6.82
C ALA A 111 -19.78 22.01 6.07
N SER A 112 -20.25 22.54 4.93
CA SER A 112 -21.23 21.90 4.04
C SER A 112 -20.66 20.75 3.20
N ASP A 113 -19.34 20.54 3.14
CA ASP A 113 -18.75 19.48 2.32
C ASP A 113 -19.22 18.10 2.81
N GLN A 114 -19.55 17.24 1.87
CA GLN A 114 -19.92 15.86 2.15
C GLN A 114 -18.69 14.98 2.09
N TRP A 115 -18.35 14.35 3.22
CA TRP A 115 -17.24 13.43 3.27
C TRP A 115 -17.70 11.98 3.19
N VAL A 116 -16.97 11.21 2.40
CA VAL A 116 -17.11 9.76 2.26
C VAL A 116 -15.72 9.15 2.42
N MET A 117 -15.63 8.04 3.13
CA MET A 117 -14.41 7.27 3.22
C MET A 117 -14.59 5.94 2.47
N ASN A 118 -13.69 5.71 1.51
CA ASN A 118 -13.46 4.40 0.91
C ASN A 118 -12.33 3.74 1.70
N HIS A 119 -12.56 2.56 2.28
CA HIS A 119 -11.50 1.89 3.01
C HIS A 119 -11.48 0.39 2.72
N MET A 120 -10.30 -0.20 2.90
CA MET A 120 -10.05 -1.62 2.81
C MET A 120 -9.10 -2.01 3.93
N ILE A 121 -9.59 -2.83 4.84
CA ILE A 121 -8.81 -3.35 5.96
C ILE A 121 -8.60 -4.84 5.74
N HIS A 122 -7.36 -5.28 5.86
CA HIS A 122 -6.97 -6.64 5.61
C HIS A 122 -6.74 -7.37 6.93
N ASN A 123 -7.62 -8.31 7.26
CA ASN A 123 -7.44 -9.23 8.38
C ASN A 123 -6.76 -10.51 7.89
N LEU A 124 -5.51 -10.73 8.29
CA LEU A 124 -4.71 -11.88 7.86
C LEU A 124 -4.92 -13.12 8.73
N THR A 125 -5.87 -13.09 9.66
CA THR A 125 -6.08 -14.14 10.67
C THR A 125 -7.44 -14.81 10.52
N PRO A 126 -7.64 -16.01 11.12
CA PRO A 126 -8.95 -16.65 11.18
C PRO A 126 -9.85 -16.11 12.31
N THR A 127 -9.43 -15.08 13.04
CA THR A 127 -10.15 -14.46 14.14
C THR A 127 -10.66 -13.08 13.69
N PRO A 128 -11.91 -12.70 13.98
CA PRO A 128 -12.38 -11.36 13.71
C PRO A 128 -11.66 -10.33 14.57
N ALA A 129 -11.65 -9.10 14.14
CA ALA A 129 -11.09 -7.97 14.89
C ALA A 129 -11.99 -6.74 14.75
N ASP A 130 -12.07 -5.93 15.80
CA ASP A 130 -12.66 -4.60 15.76
C ASP A 130 -11.53 -3.58 15.77
N VAL A 131 -11.52 -2.70 14.77
CA VAL A 131 -10.48 -1.70 14.60
C VAL A 131 -11.09 -0.33 14.31
N TYR A 132 -10.25 0.69 14.40
CA TYR A 132 -10.62 2.08 14.13
C TYR A 132 -9.62 2.69 13.16
N ILE A 133 -10.13 3.49 12.22
CA ILE A 133 -9.28 4.37 11.41
C ILE A 133 -9.21 5.69 12.16
N ASP A 134 -8.05 5.98 12.73
CA ASP A 134 -7.76 7.25 13.40
C ASP A 134 -7.09 8.20 12.41
N TYR A 135 -7.38 9.50 12.51
CA TYR A 135 -6.65 10.50 11.76
C TYR A 135 -6.64 11.85 12.48
N GLU A 136 -5.54 12.55 12.31
CA GLU A 136 -5.36 13.92 12.78
C GLU A 136 -5.37 14.87 11.59
N LEU A 137 -6.03 16.01 11.76
CA LEU A 137 -6.04 17.13 10.82
C LEU A 137 -5.52 18.37 11.54
N ASP A 138 -4.57 19.10 10.95
CA ASP A 138 -4.34 20.46 11.37
C ASP A 138 -5.24 21.38 10.55
N PHE A 139 -6.04 22.16 11.25
CA PHE A 139 -7.09 22.99 10.69
C PHE A 139 -6.89 24.46 11.06
N VAL A 140 -6.99 25.33 10.06
CA VAL A 140 -6.95 26.79 10.23
C VAL A 140 -8.31 27.35 9.85
N PRO A 141 -9.11 27.84 10.83
CA PRO A 141 -10.43 28.46 10.56
C PRO A 141 -10.30 29.68 9.64
N ASP A 142 -11.36 29.97 8.88
CA ASP A 142 -11.42 31.15 8.04
C ASP A 142 -11.20 32.45 8.83
N GLY A 143 -10.51 33.39 8.23
CA GLY A 143 -10.19 34.68 8.85
C GLY A 143 -9.04 34.64 9.85
N THR A 144 -8.48 33.45 10.18
CA THR A 144 -7.38 33.33 11.13
C THR A 144 -6.03 33.72 10.50
N ALA A 145 -5.79 33.32 9.25
CA ALA A 145 -4.57 33.64 8.50
C ALA A 145 -4.84 33.70 7.00
N PRO A 146 -4.04 34.45 6.23
CA PRO A 146 -4.08 34.37 4.77
C PRO A 146 -3.58 33.01 4.31
N MET A 147 -4.40 32.29 3.54
CA MET A 147 -4.10 30.96 3.04
C MET A 147 -4.25 30.89 1.52
N GLN A 148 -3.42 30.09 0.88
CA GLN A 148 -3.50 29.78 -0.54
C GLN A 148 -4.10 28.37 -0.72
N GLU A 149 -5.08 28.28 -1.59
CA GLU A 149 -5.74 27.01 -1.87
C GLU A 149 -4.78 26.02 -2.53
N VAL A 150 -4.79 24.78 -2.04
CA VAL A 150 -4.26 23.63 -2.77
C VAL A 150 -5.37 22.64 -3.09
N ARG A 151 -5.27 22.05 -4.27
CA ARG A 151 -6.17 20.99 -4.75
C ARG A 151 -5.40 19.69 -4.89
N THR A 152 -6.04 18.57 -4.58
CA THR A 152 -5.45 17.25 -4.78
C THR A 152 -5.57 16.83 -6.24
N LEU A 153 -4.44 16.56 -6.88
CA LEU A 153 -4.38 15.85 -8.15
C LEU A 153 -4.09 14.37 -7.84
N TRP A 154 -5.06 13.51 -8.17
CA TRP A 154 -4.94 12.08 -7.98
C TRP A 154 -4.25 11.43 -9.16
N MET A 155 -3.04 10.90 -8.93
CA MET A 155 -2.23 10.27 -9.97
C MET A 155 -2.04 8.81 -9.64
N ASP A 156 -2.58 7.91 -10.45
CA ASP A 156 -2.25 6.48 -10.35
C ASP A 156 -1.82 5.89 -11.71
N VAL A 157 -1.14 4.76 -11.67
CA VAL A 157 -0.59 4.14 -12.89
C VAL A 157 -1.65 3.48 -13.76
N MET A 158 -2.84 3.20 -13.21
CA MET A 158 -3.96 2.55 -13.90
C MET A 158 -5.07 3.51 -14.33
N GLY A 159 -4.97 4.79 -13.95
CA GLY A 159 -6.04 5.77 -14.11
C GLY A 159 -7.03 5.76 -12.93
N THR A 160 -8.07 6.59 -13.03
CA THR A 160 -9.06 6.76 -11.96
C THR A 160 -9.97 5.53 -11.85
N GLN A 161 -9.54 4.52 -11.13
CA GLN A 161 -10.31 3.31 -10.82
C GLN A 161 -10.49 3.17 -9.31
N ILE A 162 -11.57 2.53 -8.88
CA ILE A 162 -11.82 2.26 -7.46
C ILE A 162 -10.73 1.34 -6.87
N TYR A 163 -10.22 0.40 -7.67
CA TYR A 163 -9.17 -0.53 -7.28
C TYR A 163 -8.14 -0.64 -8.41
N PRO A 164 -7.18 0.30 -8.48
CA PRO A 164 -6.23 0.43 -9.60
C PRO A 164 -5.03 -0.52 -9.43
N VAL A 165 -5.22 -1.81 -9.69
CA VAL A 165 -4.20 -2.85 -9.46
C VAL A 165 -3.70 -3.52 -10.72
N PHE A 166 -2.45 -4.00 -10.67
CA PHE A 166 -1.79 -4.75 -11.73
C PHE A 166 -0.94 -5.90 -11.17
N ASP A 167 -0.57 -6.86 -12.01
CA ASP A 167 0.33 -7.95 -11.62
C ASP A 167 1.74 -7.74 -12.14
N VAL A 168 2.72 -8.07 -11.31
CA VAL A 168 4.15 -8.13 -11.67
C VAL A 168 4.59 -9.59 -11.62
N ASN A 169 4.87 -10.18 -12.77
CA ASN A 169 5.35 -11.56 -12.82
C ASN A 169 6.84 -11.65 -12.45
N ARG A 170 7.20 -12.67 -11.68
CA ARG A 170 8.61 -12.95 -11.40
C ARG A 170 9.41 -13.11 -12.69
N GLY A 171 10.53 -12.40 -12.77
CA GLY A 171 11.41 -12.36 -13.93
C GLY A 171 10.92 -11.46 -15.07
N ALA A 172 9.82 -10.73 -14.86
CA ALA A 172 9.41 -9.65 -15.77
C ALA A 172 10.33 -8.43 -15.62
N GLY A 173 10.37 -7.58 -16.65
CA GLY A 173 11.16 -6.37 -16.65
C GLY A 173 12.59 -6.53 -17.12
N GLY A 174 13.47 -5.64 -16.68
CA GLY A 174 14.86 -5.57 -17.12
C GLY A 174 15.77 -6.65 -16.52
N ARG A 175 17.02 -6.73 -17.00
CA ARG A 175 18.07 -7.64 -16.48
C ARG A 175 18.43 -7.35 -15.02
N ASP A 176 18.16 -6.14 -14.57
CA ASP A 176 18.35 -5.69 -13.18
C ASP A 176 17.28 -6.26 -12.22
N GLY A 177 16.31 -7.01 -12.73
CA GLY A 177 15.22 -7.59 -11.96
C GLY A 177 14.21 -6.57 -11.47
N ARG A 178 14.10 -5.45 -12.15
CA ARG A 178 13.11 -4.41 -11.90
C ARG A 178 12.06 -4.39 -12.99
N TYR A 179 10.84 -4.24 -12.58
CA TYR A 179 9.69 -4.09 -13.46
C TYR A 179 9.05 -2.73 -13.21
N THR A 180 9.01 -1.89 -14.22
CA THR A 180 8.38 -0.57 -14.14
C THR A 180 7.06 -0.57 -14.91
N TYR A 181 5.97 -0.41 -14.16
CA TYR A 181 4.66 -0.23 -14.75
C TYR A 181 4.43 1.28 -14.99
N PRO A 182 3.90 1.70 -16.13
CA PRO A 182 3.38 0.91 -17.24
C PRO A 182 4.41 0.57 -18.35
N ARG A 183 5.61 1.11 -18.28
CA ARG A 183 6.63 0.98 -19.35
C ARG A 183 6.84 -0.46 -19.84
N GLU A 184 6.89 -1.40 -18.90
CA GLU A 184 7.18 -2.81 -19.16
C GLU A 184 5.92 -3.68 -19.20
N SER A 185 4.73 -3.07 -19.12
CA SER A 185 3.47 -3.79 -19.28
C SER A 185 3.33 -4.32 -20.71
N ARG A 186 3.01 -5.61 -20.80
CA ARG A 186 2.67 -6.28 -22.08
C ARG A 186 1.17 -6.27 -22.36
N GLN A 187 0.39 -5.61 -21.54
CA GLN A 187 -1.05 -5.56 -21.69
C GLN A 187 -1.40 -4.75 -22.94
N LYS A 188 -2.09 -5.39 -23.91
CA LYS A 188 -2.53 -4.73 -25.13
C LYS A 188 -3.52 -3.62 -24.83
N GLY A 189 -3.38 -2.49 -25.53
CA GLY A 189 -4.27 -1.33 -25.37
C GLY A 189 -3.99 -0.50 -24.11
N TYR A 190 -2.99 -0.86 -23.32
CA TYR A 190 -2.62 -0.08 -22.17
C TYR A 190 -2.11 1.31 -22.59
N ARG A 191 -2.68 2.36 -22.01
CA ARG A 191 -2.16 3.74 -22.10
C ARG A 191 -1.76 4.18 -20.72
N ARG A 192 -0.57 4.81 -20.60
CA ARG A 192 -0.18 5.47 -19.36
C ARG A 192 -1.26 6.45 -18.97
N HIS A 193 -1.67 6.42 -17.72
CA HIS A 193 -2.52 7.47 -17.19
C HIS A 193 -1.79 8.82 -17.30
N ARG A 194 -2.47 9.80 -17.86
CA ARG A 194 -1.94 11.13 -18.14
C ARG A 194 -2.98 12.16 -17.74
N MET A 195 -2.56 13.10 -16.92
CA MET A 195 -3.41 14.21 -16.50
C MET A 195 -2.86 15.50 -17.12
N THR A 196 -3.67 16.18 -17.92
CA THR A 196 -3.32 17.48 -18.47
C THR A 196 -3.64 18.57 -17.46
N ILE A 197 -2.67 19.41 -17.16
CA ILE A 197 -2.82 20.60 -16.31
C ILE A 197 -3.72 21.61 -17.04
N GLN A 198 -4.78 22.06 -16.37
CA GLN A 198 -5.82 22.90 -16.97
C GLN A 198 -5.55 24.41 -16.82
N GLU A 199 -4.68 24.79 -15.90
CA GLU A 199 -4.32 26.17 -15.59
C GLU A 199 -2.89 26.26 -15.08
N ASP A 200 -2.25 27.41 -15.20
CA ASP A 200 -0.92 27.64 -14.65
C ASP A 200 -0.95 27.56 -13.13
N GLY A 201 0.14 27.10 -12.51
CA GLY A 201 0.23 26.99 -11.07
C GLY A 201 1.52 26.39 -10.57
N VAL A 202 1.51 25.96 -9.31
CA VAL A 202 2.67 25.34 -8.67
C VAL A 202 2.28 24.06 -7.93
N LEU A 203 3.06 23.00 -8.11
CA LEU A 203 2.98 21.81 -7.26
C LEU A 203 3.77 22.08 -5.98
N VAL A 204 3.17 21.82 -4.83
CA VAL A 204 3.74 22.23 -3.53
C VAL A 204 4.06 21.04 -2.60
N ALA A 205 3.45 19.89 -2.82
CA ALA A 205 3.77 18.66 -2.09
C ALA A 205 3.36 17.42 -2.90
N THR A 206 4.05 16.31 -2.69
CA THR A 206 3.61 14.99 -3.19
C THR A 206 4.20 13.86 -2.36
N GLY A 207 3.46 12.76 -2.28
CA GLY A 207 3.86 11.50 -1.68
C GLY A 207 3.39 10.33 -2.51
N GLY A 208 4.02 9.17 -2.33
CA GLY A 208 3.71 7.95 -3.07
C GLY A 208 3.08 6.87 -2.23
N HIS A 209 2.42 5.91 -2.91
CA HIS A 209 1.87 4.68 -2.34
C HIS A 209 2.26 3.48 -3.20
N LEU A 210 2.62 2.37 -2.56
CA LEU A 210 2.98 1.10 -3.17
C LEU A 210 2.53 -0.07 -2.29
N HIS A 211 2.30 -1.22 -2.91
CA HIS A 211 2.17 -2.49 -2.21
C HIS A 211 3.50 -3.22 -2.05
N PRO A 212 3.59 -4.29 -1.21
CA PRO A 212 4.80 -5.08 -1.05
C PRO A 212 5.41 -5.51 -2.37
N GLY A 213 6.74 -5.47 -2.44
CA GLY A 213 7.50 -5.67 -3.69
C GLY A 213 7.83 -4.38 -4.42
N GLY A 214 7.12 -3.30 -4.12
CA GLY A 214 7.34 -1.98 -4.70
C GLY A 214 8.63 -1.33 -4.19
N LEU A 215 9.35 -0.63 -5.08
CA LEU A 215 10.60 0.03 -4.76
C LEU A 215 10.47 1.54 -4.74
N TRP A 216 9.75 2.11 -5.69
CA TRP A 216 9.45 3.55 -5.78
C TRP A 216 8.33 3.85 -6.76
N THR A 217 7.71 5.02 -6.59
CA THR A 217 6.90 5.69 -7.60
C THR A 217 7.64 6.92 -8.13
N ASP A 218 7.47 7.22 -9.41
CA ASP A 218 8.02 8.41 -10.06
C ASP A 218 6.89 9.28 -10.60
N LEU A 219 6.90 10.57 -10.24
CA LEU A 219 6.08 11.61 -10.87
C LEU A 219 6.88 12.27 -11.98
N HIS A 220 6.27 12.40 -13.14
CA HIS A 220 6.88 13.02 -14.32
C HIS A 220 5.99 14.12 -14.89
N LEU A 221 6.62 15.08 -15.53
CA LEU A 221 5.96 16.12 -16.32
C LEU A 221 6.48 16.08 -17.76
N GLU A 222 5.58 16.25 -18.70
CA GLU A 222 5.87 16.32 -20.14
C GLU A 222 5.37 17.66 -20.68
N ARG A 223 6.24 18.36 -21.43
CA ARG A 223 5.99 19.65 -22.12
C ARG A 223 6.79 19.65 -23.41
N ASP A 224 6.17 19.99 -24.54
CA ASP A 224 6.82 20.13 -25.85
C ASP A 224 7.69 18.93 -26.23
N GLY A 225 7.18 17.72 -26.00
CA GLY A 225 7.89 16.46 -26.27
C GLY A 225 9.04 16.14 -25.32
N ARG A 226 9.41 17.05 -24.42
CA ARG A 226 10.40 16.81 -23.36
C ARG A 226 9.73 16.20 -22.14
N ARG A 227 10.46 15.36 -21.41
CA ARG A 227 9.98 14.72 -20.17
C ARG A 227 11.01 14.85 -19.08
N VAL A 228 10.57 15.26 -17.88
CA VAL A 228 11.40 15.38 -16.69
C VAL A 228 10.74 14.64 -15.52
N ARG A 229 11.55 14.06 -14.63
CA ARG A 229 11.08 13.53 -13.36
C ARG A 229 11.02 14.69 -12.36
N LEU A 230 9.86 14.85 -11.73
CA LEU A 230 9.64 15.88 -10.71
C LEU A 230 9.99 15.37 -9.32
N PHE A 231 9.68 14.11 -9.02
CA PHE A 231 9.96 13.52 -7.72
C PHE A 231 9.93 11.99 -7.79
N ARG A 232 10.79 11.35 -6.99
CA ARG A 232 10.77 9.92 -6.72
C ARG A 232 10.45 9.66 -5.25
N SER A 233 9.27 9.09 -4.98
CA SER A 233 8.92 8.55 -3.67
C SER A 233 9.48 7.13 -3.53
N ARG A 234 10.49 6.95 -2.69
CA ARG A 234 11.13 5.66 -2.43
C ARG A 234 10.45 4.95 -1.27
N ALA A 235 10.20 3.66 -1.45
CA ALA A 235 9.79 2.79 -0.35
C ALA A 235 10.99 2.49 0.56
N LYS A 236 10.80 2.62 1.86
CA LYS A 236 11.72 2.12 2.89
C LYS A 236 11.04 0.99 3.63
N TYR A 237 11.53 -0.22 3.41
CA TYR A 237 11.09 -1.38 4.18
C TYR A 237 11.90 -1.48 5.47
N PHE A 238 11.21 -1.73 6.58
CA PHE A 238 11.84 -1.99 7.87
C PHE A 238 12.18 -3.47 8.04
N GLU A 239 11.66 -4.31 7.16
CA GLU A 239 11.99 -5.72 7.07
C GLU A 239 13.42 -5.91 6.54
N PRO A 240 14.31 -6.61 7.28
CA PRO A 240 15.71 -6.83 6.86
C PRO A 240 15.83 -7.55 5.50
N ALA A 241 14.85 -8.34 5.13
CA ALA A 241 14.82 -9.03 3.84
C ALA A 241 14.41 -8.13 2.66
N GLY A 242 14.06 -6.88 2.90
CA GLY A 242 13.66 -5.89 1.90
C GLY A 242 12.16 -5.92 1.59
N ALA A 243 11.79 -5.65 0.35
CA ALA A 243 10.41 -5.41 -0.10
C ALA A 243 9.51 -6.67 -0.07
N VAL A 244 9.26 -7.26 1.09
CA VAL A 244 8.54 -8.55 1.24
C VAL A 244 7.35 -8.51 2.20
N SER A 245 7.04 -7.37 2.78
CA SER A 245 5.96 -7.20 3.75
C SER A 245 5.29 -5.84 3.64
N TRP A 246 4.25 -5.64 4.46
CA TRP A 246 3.56 -4.35 4.61
C TRP A 246 4.26 -3.39 5.61
N ASP A 247 5.36 -3.79 6.21
CA ASP A 247 6.17 -2.93 7.08
C ASP A 247 7.04 -1.98 6.25
N VAL A 248 6.40 -0.95 5.74
CA VAL A 248 6.94 -0.02 4.75
C VAL A 248 6.59 1.42 5.07
N ALA A 249 7.48 2.35 4.74
CA ALA A 249 7.20 3.78 4.69
C ALA A 249 7.51 4.33 3.30
N MET A 250 6.76 5.33 2.88
CA MET A 250 6.99 6.05 1.63
C MET A 250 7.53 7.46 1.88
N GLN A 251 8.27 7.99 0.93
CA GLN A 251 8.79 9.34 1.01
C GLN A 251 7.79 10.38 0.49
N VAL A 252 7.78 11.54 1.16
CA VAL A 252 7.12 12.77 0.70
C VAL A 252 8.17 13.83 0.36
N THR A 253 7.79 14.83 -0.43
CA THR A 253 8.64 15.98 -0.72
C THR A 253 8.97 16.78 0.54
N PRO A 254 10.13 17.46 0.59
CA PRO A 254 10.39 18.48 1.61
C PRO A 254 9.41 19.66 1.51
N GLU A 255 9.22 20.39 2.58
CA GLU A 255 8.31 21.55 2.63
C GLU A 255 8.69 22.68 1.65
N SER A 256 9.97 22.79 1.33
CA SER A 256 10.48 23.77 0.38
C SER A 256 10.26 23.41 -1.10
N TRP A 257 9.79 22.18 -1.39
CA TRP A 257 9.64 21.72 -2.76
C TRP A 257 8.54 22.49 -3.50
N ARG A 258 8.90 23.04 -4.66
CA ARG A 258 8.01 23.78 -5.55
C ARG A 258 8.34 23.43 -6.99
N VAL A 259 7.30 23.25 -7.81
CA VAL A 259 7.45 23.01 -9.26
C VAL A 259 6.42 23.81 -10.01
N GLY A 260 6.87 24.78 -10.80
CA GLY A 260 6.01 25.54 -11.68
C GLY A 260 5.50 24.67 -12.82
N VAL A 261 4.18 24.66 -13.01
CA VAL A 261 3.49 23.95 -14.10
C VAL A 261 2.65 24.93 -14.92
N LYS A 262 2.48 24.62 -16.20
CA LYS A 262 1.74 25.46 -17.15
C LYS A 262 0.52 24.71 -17.67
N ARG A 263 -0.49 25.45 -18.05
CA ARG A 263 -1.62 24.88 -18.80
C ARG A 263 -1.12 24.12 -20.03
N GLY A 264 -1.60 22.91 -20.21
CA GLY A 264 -1.17 22.01 -21.28
C GLY A 264 -0.04 21.05 -20.89
N ASP A 265 0.67 21.28 -19.79
CA ASP A 265 1.61 20.30 -19.25
C ASP A 265 0.89 18.99 -18.94
N VAL A 266 1.61 17.86 -19.06
CA VAL A 266 1.03 16.55 -18.78
C VAL A 266 1.78 15.84 -17.67
N LEU A 267 1.09 15.61 -16.56
CA LEU A 267 1.59 14.76 -15.47
C LEU A 267 1.38 13.29 -15.79
N SER A 268 2.32 12.45 -15.35
CA SER A 268 2.19 11.00 -15.39
C SER A 268 2.98 10.35 -14.26
N VAL A 269 2.53 9.16 -13.83
CA VAL A 269 3.17 8.40 -12.75
C VAL A 269 3.61 7.04 -13.25
N SER A 270 4.65 6.47 -12.63
CA SER A 270 5.08 5.09 -12.84
C SER A 270 5.47 4.45 -11.51
N ALA A 271 5.35 3.12 -11.42
CA ALA A 271 5.70 2.33 -10.23
C ALA A 271 6.71 1.24 -10.60
N THR A 272 7.76 1.11 -9.79
CA THR A 272 8.81 0.10 -10.01
C THR A 272 8.82 -0.92 -8.88
N TYR A 273 8.84 -2.21 -9.26
CA TYR A 273 8.78 -3.37 -8.38
C TYR A 273 9.99 -4.28 -8.53
N ASP A 274 10.41 -4.95 -7.44
CA ASP A 274 11.41 -6.03 -7.48
C ASP A 274 10.76 -7.33 -8.00
N SER A 275 11.07 -7.73 -9.22
CA SER A 275 10.54 -8.94 -9.85
C SER A 275 11.48 -10.16 -9.72
N ARG A 276 12.62 -10.05 -9.07
CA ARG A 276 13.63 -11.14 -8.98
C ARG A 276 13.16 -12.29 -8.10
N ARG A 277 12.60 -11.95 -6.94
CA ARG A 277 12.30 -12.90 -5.88
C ARG A 277 10.96 -13.59 -6.07
N ALA A 278 9.93 -12.83 -6.37
CA ALA A 278 8.56 -13.29 -6.44
C ALA A 278 7.77 -12.57 -7.53
N SER A 279 6.60 -13.10 -7.88
CA SER A 279 5.55 -12.33 -8.52
C SER A 279 4.84 -11.50 -7.44
N TRP A 280 4.31 -10.34 -7.81
CA TRP A 280 3.49 -9.49 -6.95
C TRP A 280 2.12 -9.34 -7.60
N TYR A 281 1.09 -9.54 -6.81
CA TYR A 281 -0.30 -9.51 -7.25
C TYR A 281 -1.00 -8.34 -6.62
N GLU A 282 -1.88 -7.72 -7.39
CA GLU A 282 -2.60 -6.53 -6.92
C GLU A 282 -1.65 -5.42 -6.49
N ALA A 283 -0.56 -5.24 -7.24
CA ALA A 283 0.38 -4.16 -7.07
C ALA A 283 -0.29 -2.82 -7.42
N MET A 284 0.07 -1.75 -6.72
CA MET A 284 -0.40 -0.39 -6.95
C MET A 284 0.78 0.57 -7.21
N GLY A 285 0.46 1.74 -7.74
CA GLY A 285 1.39 2.84 -7.86
C GLY A 285 0.63 4.15 -7.94
N ILE A 286 0.55 4.86 -6.82
CA ILE A 286 -0.23 6.09 -6.70
C ILE A 286 0.68 7.20 -6.19
N MET A 287 0.42 8.42 -6.64
CA MET A 287 0.97 9.64 -6.07
C MET A 287 -0.14 10.67 -5.89
N GLN A 288 -0.25 11.19 -4.69
CA GLN A 288 -1.11 12.31 -4.38
C GLN A 288 -0.30 13.58 -4.52
N VAL A 289 -0.77 14.53 -5.31
CA VAL A 289 -0.05 15.78 -5.61
C VAL A 289 -0.88 16.97 -5.17
N ALA A 290 -0.30 17.85 -4.36
CA ALA A 290 -0.90 19.10 -3.95
C ALA A 290 -0.56 20.20 -4.97
N PHE A 291 -1.57 20.74 -5.61
CA PHE A 291 -1.48 21.76 -6.66
C PHE A 291 -2.13 23.07 -6.20
N ASN A 292 -1.40 24.17 -6.28
CA ASN A 292 -1.91 25.51 -6.04
C ASN A 292 -2.13 26.20 -7.39
N PRO A 293 -3.40 26.49 -7.78
CA PRO A 293 -3.73 27.23 -8.98
C PRO A 293 -3.22 28.67 -8.92
N GLY A 294 -2.71 29.17 -10.03
CA GLY A 294 -2.20 30.56 -10.14
C GLY A 294 -0.90 30.83 -9.37
N GLY A 295 -0.41 29.86 -8.59
CA GLY A 295 0.87 29.97 -7.90
C GLY A 295 2.05 29.92 -8.87
N THR A 296 3.23 30.38 -8.39
CA THR A 296 4.46 30.39 -9.19
C THR A 296 5.53 29.52 -8.55
N GLY A 297 6.36 28.91 -9.39
CA GLY A 297 7.47 28.06 -8.95
C GLY A 297 8.54 27.92 -10.02
N PRO A 298 9.68 27.29 -9.69
CA PRO A 298 10.76 27.06 -10.65
C PRO A 298 10.30 26.16 -11.79
N ASP A 299 10.73 26.48 -13.02
CA ASP A 299 10.47 25.67 -14.21
C ASP A 299 11.32 24.38 -14.14
N PRO A 300 10.70 23.18 -14.10
CA PRO A 300 11.43 21.91 -13.97
C PRO A 300 12.24 21.55 -15.22
N PHE A 301 12.09 22.26 -16.33
CA PHE A 301 12.93 22.11 -17.52
C PHE A 301 14.17 23.02 -17.51
N ALA A 302 14.23 23.98 -16.60
CA ALA A 302 15.35 24.89 -16.42
C ALA A 302 16.21 24.53 -15.20
N VAL A 303 15.61 23.97 -14.14
CA VAL A 303 16.32 23.60 -12.90
C VAL A 303 15.93 22.17 -12.47
N ASP A 304 16.84 21.50 -11.73
CA ASP A 304 16.55 20.19 -11.16
C ASP A 304 15.64 20.36 -9.94
N VAL A 305 14.47 19.76 -10.01
CA VAL A 305 13.46 19.75 -8.94
C VAL A 305 13.31 18.40 -8.25
N ASP A 306 14.03 17.35 -8.75
CA ASP A 306 13.99 16.00 -8.20
C ASP A 306 14.88 15.88 -6.96
N VAL A 307 14.32 16.18 -5.83
CA VAL A 307 15.00 16.20 -4.54
C VAL A 307 14.81 14.90 -3.77
N ARG A 308 15.66 14.67 -2.77
CA ARG A 308 15.48 13.56 -1.83
C ARG A 308 14.29 13.82 -0.92
N GLY A 309 13.32 12.88 -0.90
CA GLY A 309 12.19 12.94 0.00
C GLY A 309 12.54 12.59 1.45
N ARG A 310 11.59 12.86 2.36
CA ARG A 310 11.64 12.49 3.78
C ARG A 310 10.57 11.46 4.11
N ILE A 311 10.80 10.68 5.15
CA ILE A 311 9.82 9.75 5.73
C ILE A 311 9.10 10.50 6.86
N THR A 312 7.78 10.35 6.94
CA THR A 312 6.95 11.05 7.91
C THR A 312 6.74 10.27 9.20
N HIS A 313 6.98 8.95 9.18
CA HIS A 313 6.91 8.12 10.39
C HIS A 313 8.04 7.09 10.41
N GLY A 314 8.36 6.59 11.58
CA GLY A 314 9.35 5.54 11.78
C GLY A 314 8.75 4.13 11.76
N HIS A 315 9.62 3.15 11.97
CA HIS A 315 9.22 1.77 12.19
C HIS A 315 8.44 1.63 13.51
N LEU A 316 7.34 0.90 13.47
CA LEU A 316 6.52 0.65 14.65
C LEU A 316 7.13 -0.48 15.48
N PRO A 317 7.25 -0.32 16.82
CA PRO A 317 7.82 -1.35 17.70
C PRO A 317 7.12 -2.71 17.59
N GLU A 318 5.82 -2.73 17.36
CA GLU A 318 4.99 -3.92 17.20
C GLU A 318 5.42 -4.77 16.00
N ASN A 319 6.04 -4.16 14.99
CA ASN A 319 6.50 -4.80 13.77
C ASN A 319 7.94 -5.32 13.84
N ARG A 320 8.58 -5.35 15.00
CA ARG A 320 9.97 -5.85 15.15
C ARG A 320 10.11 -7.36 15.07
N ASN A 321 9.04 -8.11 14.94
CA ASN A 321 9.10 -9.55 14.74
C ASN A 321 9.46 -9.89 13.29
N HIS A 322 10.73 -9.80 12.94
CA HIS A 322 11.26 -10.04 11.59
C HIS A 322 11.46 -11.51 11.23
N GLY A 323 10.82 -12.38 11.87
CA GLY A 323 10.89 -13.81 11.61
C GLY A 323 11.12 -14.59 12.89
N GLY A 324 10.81 -15.85 12.82
CA GLY A 324 10.88 -16.76 13.93
C GLY A 324 10.50 -18.16 13.50
N LEU A 325 10.40 -19.05 14.46
CA LEU A 325 9.83 -20.38 14.24
C LEU A 325 8.30 -20.26 14.36
N PHE A 326 7.59 -20.77 13.35
CA PHE A 326 6.15 -20.96 13.49
C PHE A 326 5.91 -22.13 14.42
N SER A 327 5.56 -21.82 15.66
CA SER A 327 5.40 -22.79 16.74
C SER A 327 4.38 -23.90 16.39
N GLY A 328 4.68 -25.11 16.77
CA GLY A 328 3.78 -26.28 16.60
C GLY A 328 3.76 -26.90 15.21
N LEU A 329 4.41 -26.33 14.20
CA LEU A 329 4.50 -26.96 12.88
C LEU A 329 5.60 -28.02 12.84
N LYS A 330 5.25 -29.19 12.37
CA LYS A 330 6.24 -30.26 12.11
C LYS A 330 7.01 -30.00 10.81
N ASP A 331 8.29 -30.35 10.83
CA ASP A 331 9.10 -30.31 9.63
C ASP A 331 8.64 -31.37 8.62
N PRO A 332 8.10 -30.98 7.45
CA PRO A 332 7.55 -31.92 6.46
C PRO A 332 8.62 -32.81 5.84
N ARG A 333 9.93 -32.51 5.98
CA ARG A 333 11.03 -33.38 5.54
C ARG A 333 11.05 -34.71 6.32
N ARG A 334 10.60 -34.67 7.56
CA ARG A 334 10.52 -35.84 8.47
C ARG A 334 9.19 -36.59 8.35
N LEU A 335 8.21 -36.11 7.58
CA LEU A 335 6.93 -36.74 7.40
C LEU A 335 6.98 -37.76 6.25
N LEU A 336 6.37 -38.92 6.42
CA LEU A 336 6.17 -39.87 5.34
C LEU A 336 5.23 -39.26 4.29
N ALA A 337 5.47 -39.59 3.01
CA ALA A 337 4.55 -39.20 1.96
C ALA A 337 3.20 -39.90 2.09
N GLY A 338 2.13 -39.17 1.98
CA GLY A 338 0.78 -39.67 1.90
C GLY A 338 0.39 -40.11 0.47
N PRO A 339 -0.76 -40.77 0.32
CA PRO A 339 -1.29 -41.08 -1.00
C PRO A 339 -1.67 -39.81 -1.79
N MET A 340 -1.83 -39.97 -3.10
CA MET A 340 -2.45 -38.97 -3.95
C MET A 340 -3.88 -38.70 -3.47
N PRO A 341 -4.31 -37.44 -3.37
CA PRO A 341 -5.71 -37.13 -3.09
C PRO A 341 -6.63 -37.62 -4.22
N ASN A 342 -7.85 -38.06 -3.87
CA ASN A 342 -8.84 -38.47 -4.86
C ASN A 342 -9.07 -37.37 -5.91
N GLY A 343 -8.98 -37.72 -7.18
CA GLY A 343 -9.06 -36.79 -8.31
C GLY A 343 -7.91 -35.76 -8.35
N GLY A 344 -6.80 -35.98 -7.61
CA GLY A 344 -5.66 -35.07 -7.58
C GLY A 344 -5.97 -33.70 -6.99
N ARG A 345 -7.01 -33.57 -6.18
CA ARG A 345 -7.52 -32.30 -5.66
C ARG A 345 -7.21 -32.10 -4.17
N VAL A 346 -6.79 -30.89 -3.82
CA VAL A 346 -6.59 -30.41 -2.44
C VAL A 346 -7.56 -29.25 -2.22
N GLY A 347 -8.56 -29.42 -1.35
CA GLY A 347 -9.48 -28.36 -0.97
C GLY A 347 -8.84 -27.45 0.09
N ILE A 348 -8.98 -26.15 -0.09
CA ILE A 348 -8.64 -25.14 0.90
C ILE A 348 -9.96 -24.73 1.56
N ARG A 349 -10.08 -24.95 2.87
CA ARG A 349 -11.30 -24.63 3.61
C ARG A 349 -10.97 -24.29 5.06
N ASN A 350 -11.65 -23.28 5.59
CA ASN A 350 -11.45 -22.79 6.96
C ASN A 350 -9.97 -22.55 7.27
N PHE A 351 -9.28 -21.85 6.38
CA PHE A 351 -7.85 -21.51 6.49
C PHE A 351 -6.90 -22.73 6.57
N LEU A 352 -7.32 -23.90 6.07
CA LEU A 352 -6.51 -25.10 6.03
C LEU A 352 -6.36 -25.61 4.59
N TYR A 353 -5.16 -26.06 4.24
CA TYR A 353 -4.88 -26.68 2.94
C TYR A 353 -5.35 -28.14 2.81
N GLY A 354 -6.20 -28.59 3.71
CA GLY A 354 -6.67 -29.96 3.69
C GLY A 354 -5.55 -30.99 3.84
N ARG A 355 -5.45 -31.93 2.90
CA ARG A 355 -4.39 -32.96 2.96
C ARG A 355 -3.02 -32.34 2.70
N GLY A 356 -2.06 -32.56 3.61
CA GLY A 356 -0.72 -31.97 3.56
C GLY A 356 -0.57 -30.66 4.33
N ASP A 357 -1.65 -30.16 4.93
CA ASP A 357 -1.60 -29.00 5.82
C ASP A 357 -0.76 -29.31 7.06
N LEU A 358 0.15 -28.40 7.41
CA LEU A 358 1.10 -28.62 8.51
C LEU A 358 0.49 -28.32 9.90
N LEU A 359 -0.65 -27.66 9.96
CA LEU A 359 -1.41 -27.43 11.20
C LEU A 359 -2.26 -28.64 11.59
N LEU A 360 -2.61 -29.51 10.63
CA LEU A 360 -3.41 -30.70 10.92
C LEU A 360 -2.58 -31.81 11.57
N THR A 361 -3.23 -32.65 12.38
CA THR A 361 -2.61 -33.79 13.05
C THR A 361 -2.85 -35.10 12.28
N GLY A 362 -2.12 -36.17 12.64
CA GLY A 362 -2.32 -37.51 12.13
C GLY A 362 -2.10 -37.68 10.62
N ARG A 363 -2.90 -38.53 9.96
CA ARG A 363 -2.76 -38.86 8.53
C ARG A 363 -2.97 -37.64 7.60
N LYS A 364 -3.80 -36.70 7.99
CA LYS A 364 -4.09 -35.49 7.19
C LYS A 364 -2.86 -34.58 7.04
N ARG A 365 -1.88 -34.70 7.93
CA ARG A 365 -0.63 -33.94 7.88
C ARG A 365 0.37 -34.49 6.87
N ARG A 366 0.21 -35.71 6.38
CA ARG A 366 1.15 -36.33 5.45
C ARG A 366 1.14 -35.60 4.12
N PRO A 367 2.33 -35.16 3.60
CA PRO A 367 2.42 -34.54 2.28
C PRO A 367 1.85 -35.45 1.20
N PRO A 368 0.84 -35.03 0.43
CA PRO A 368 0.31 -35.85 -0.66
C PRO A 368 1.41 -36.09 -1.70
N ALA A 369 1.47 -37.32 -2.25
CA ALA A 369 2.41 -37.65 -3.30
C ALA A 369 1.76 -37.51 -4.68
N VAL A 370 2.48 -36.89 -5.61
CA VAL A 370 2.11 -36.79 -7.03
C VAL A 370 3.23 -37.34 -7.89
N ARG A 371 2.94 -38.06 -8.98
CA ARG A 371 3.94 -38.53 -9.94
C ARG A 371 4.51 -37.35 -10.74
N ARG A 372 5.78 -37.40 -11.10
CA ARG A 372 6.40 -36.44 -12.02
C ARG A 372 5.59 -36.35 -13.32
N GLY A 373 5.43 -35.15 -13.85
CA GLY A 373 4.58 -34.88 -15.02
C GLY A 373 3.08 -34.74 -14.70
N ARG A 374 2.66 -35.05 -13.49
CA ARG A 374 1.29 -34.81 -13.02
C ARG A 374 1.19 -33.57 -12.15
N SER A 375 -0.02 -33.03 -12.00
CA SER A 375 -0.33 -31.86 -11.18
C SER A 375 -1.26 -32.20 -10.04
N LEU A 376 -1.11 -31.47 -8.93
CA LEU A 376 -2.14 -31.30 -7.91
C LEU A 376 -3.01 -30.10 -8.28
N THR A 377 -4.31 -30.22 -8.09
CA THR A 377 -5.26 -29.11 -8.25
C THR A 377 -5.67 -28.63 -6.87
N PHE A 378 -5.41 -27.38 -6.59
CA PHE A 378 -5.91 -26.68 -5.41
C PHE A 378 -7.25 -26.02 -5.73
N VAL A 379 -8.17 -26.04 -4.78
CA VAL A 379 -9.50 -25.44 -4.92
C VAL A 379 -9.79 -24.60 -3.68
N ASN A 380 -9.91 -23.31 -3.83
CA ASN A 380 -10.35 -22.44 -2.74
C ASN A 380 -11.86 -22.60 -2.52
N ARG A 381 -12.24 -23.22 -1.41
CA ARG A 381 -13.64 -23.41 -1.00
C ARG A 381 -14.14 -22.28 -0.08
N ASP A 382 -13.24 -21.46 0.44
CA ASP A 382 -13.56 -20.28 1.24
C ASP A 382 -13.90 -19.05 0.35
N ALA A 383 -13.71 -19.15 -0.96
CA ALA A 383 -13.97 -18.07 -1.90
C ALA A 383 -15.39 -17.49 -1.83
N ARG A 384 -16.40 -18.36 -1.54
CA ARG A 384 -17.81 -17.93 -1.36
C ARG A 384 -18.02 -17.04 -0.13
N ARG A 385 -17.05 -17.04 0.79
CA ARG A 385 -17.02 -16.17 1.98
C ARG A 385 -16.17 -14.91 1.75
N GLY A 386 -15.81 -14.61 0.50
CA GLY A 386 -14.93 -13.50 0.18
C GLY A 386 -13.46 -13.70 0.55
N ILE A 387 -13.06 -14.93 0.98
CA ILE A 387 -11.70 -15.17 1.48
C ILE A 387 -10.78 -15.61 0.34
N LEU A 388 -9.73 -14.85 0.13
CA LEU A 388 -8.68 -15.17 -0.83
C LEU A 388 -7.61 -16.07 -0.21
N HIS A 389 -7.08 -17.00 -1.00
CA HIS A 389 -5.94 -17.83 -0.60
C HIS A 389 -4.90 -17.92 -1.71
N SER A 390 -3.63 -18.14 -1.36
CA SER A 390 -2.60 -18.43 -2.34
C SER A 390 -1.87 -19.74 -2.04
N ILE A 391 -1.23 -20.32 -3.06
CA ILE A 391 -0.31 -21.46 -2.93
C ILE A 391 1.04 -20.97 -3.44
N THR A 392 1.81 -20.37 -2.55
CA THR A 392 3.09 -19.75 -2.86
C THR A 392 4.22 -20.62 -2.30
N SER A 393 5.16 -21.03 -3.14
CA SER A 393 6.25 -21.89 -2.69
C SER A 393 7.19 -21.19 -1.73
N CYS A 394 7.66 -21.92 -0.72
CA CYS A 394 8.69 -21.48 0.22
C CYS A 394 9.82 -22.53 0.31
N ARG A 395 10.97 -22.13 0.83
CA ARG A 395 12.08 -23.07 1.07
C ARG A 395 11.73 -23.98 2.25
N ALA A 396 11.84 -25.29 2.03
CA ALA A 396 11.63 -26.26 3.11
C ALA A 396 12.58 -26.01 4.29
N PRO A 397 12.11 -26.11 5.54
CA PRO A 397 10.82 -26.67 5.99
C PRO A 397 9.63 -25.69 5.96
N CYS A 398 9.77 -24.44 5.53
CA CYS A 398 8.75 -23.40 5.50
C CYS A 398 8.07 -23.10 6.86
N ASN A 399 8.76 -23.38 7.94
CA ASN A 399 8.31 -23.16 9.32
C ASN A 399 9.11 -22.06 10.03
N ARG A 400 9.95 -21.36 9.26
CA ARG A 400 10.69 -20.16 9.70
C ARG A 400 10.17 -18.95 8.96
N THR A 401 10.64 -17.78 9.38
CA THR A 401 10.20 -16.50 8.81
C THR A 401 8.70 -16.34 8.90
N THR A 402 8.25 -16.20 10.09
CA THR A 402 6.90 -15.82 10.48
C THR A 402 6.91 -14.38 10.98
N GLY A 403 5.80 -13.91 11.45
CA GLY A 403 5.62 -12.51 11.72
C GLY A 403 5.62 -11.73 10.41
N ILE A 404 6.05 -10.50 10.45
CA ILE A 404 5.98 -9.59 9.30
C ILE A 404 6.89 -9.97 8.14
N ALA A 405 7.92 -10.81 8.37
CA ALA A 405 8.91 -11.16 7.34
C ALA A 405 8.38 -12.03 6.20
N TYR A 406 7.34 -12.80 6.41
CA TYR A 406 6.79 -13.83 5.53
C TYR A 406 7.85 -14.79 4.94
N PRO A 407 7.49 -15.98 4.51
CA PRO A 407 8.43 -16.90 3.85
C PRO A 407 9.01 -16.40 2.53
N LEU A 408 8.51 -15.30 1.99
CA LEU A 408 9.10 -14.60 0.84
C LEU A 408 10.53 -14.13 1.11
N ALA A 409 10.89 -13.88 2.36
CA ALA A 409 12.23 -13.53 2.79
C ALA A 409 13.28 -14.65 2.52
N ASN A 410 12.83 -15.92 2.39
CA ASN A 410 13.71 -17.08 2.23
C ASN A 410 14.28 -17.30 0.82
N GLY A 411 14.02 -16.42 -0.10
CA GLY A 411 14.55 -16.49 -1.46
C GLY A 411 13.47 -16.62 -2.55
N PRO A 412 13.88 -16.91 -3.79
CA PRO A 412 12.99 -16.91 -4.94
C PRO A 412 11.86 -17.94 -4.83
N VAL A 413 10.66 -17.51 -5.15
CA VAL A 413 9.46 -18.34 -5.21
C VAL A 413 9.49 -19.20 -6.47
N ARG A 414 9.38 -20.51 -6.33
CA ARG A 414 9.45 -21.48 -7.45
C ARG A 414 8.13 -21.59 -8.22
N PHE A 415 7.01 -21.48 -7.53
CA PHE A 415 5.67 -21.44 -8.09
C PHE A 415 4.76 -20.60 -7.21
N ASP A 416 3.75 -20.04 -7.83
CA ASP A 416 2.78 -19.19 -7.19
C ASP A 416 1.44 -19.28 -7.91
N SER A 417 0.37 -19.39 -7.16
CA SER A 417 -0.97 -19.39 -7.74
C SER A 417 -1.52 -17.99 -8.00
N GLY A 418 -0.93 -16.95 -7.39
CA GLY A 418 -1.63 -15.70 -7.15
C GLY A 418 -2.76 -15.88 -6.12
N ASN A 419 -3.50 -14.83 -5.87
CA ASN A 419 -4.63 -14.83 -4.97
C ASN A 419 -5.81 -15.56 -5.62
N LEU A 420 -6.24 -16.70 -5.06
CA LEU A 420 -7.38 -17.47 -5.54
C LEU A 420 -8.64 -17.05 -4.78
N GLY A 421 -9.70 -16.70 -5.48
CA GLY A 421 -10.98 -16.36 -4.87
C GLY A 421 -11.86 -15.51 -5.77
N PHE A 422 -12.69 -14.69 -5.16
CA PHE A 422 -13.49 -13.65 -5.80
C PHE A 422 -13.03 -12.30 -5.23
N GLY A 423 -12.07 -11.69 -5.89
CA GLY A 423 -11.56 -10.37 -5.52
C GLY A 423 -12.58 -9.26 -5.78
N PRO A 424 -12.34 -8.06 -5.24
CA PRO A 424 -13.19 -6.91 -5.48
C PRO A 424 -13.25 -6.54 -6.98
N PRO A 425 -14.24 -5.76 -7.42
CA PRO A 425 -14.25 -5.20 -8.76
C PRO A 425 -12.93 -4.48 -9.08
N GLY A 426 -12.33 -4.79 -10.23
CA GLY A 426 -11.01 -4.28 -10.62
C GLY A 426 -9.82 -5.15 -10.23
N ALA A 427 -10.02 -6.15 -9.36
CA ALA A 427 -8.96 -7.11 -9.01
C ALA A 427 -8.39 -7.82 -10.24
N THR A 428 -7.12 -8.25 -10.14
CA THR A 428 -6.42 -8.92 -11.24
C THR A 428 -7.01 -10.31 -11.58
N ALA A 429 -6.68 -10.84 -12.74
CA ALA A 429 -7.19 -12.14 -13.19
C ALA A 429 -6.86 -13.30 -12.23
N ALA A 430 -5.78 -13.20 -11.46
CA ALA A 430 -5.42 -14.19 -10.44
C ALA A 430 -6.49 -14.28 -9.35
N ALA A 431 -7.03 -13.15 -8.91
CA ALA A 431 -8.03 -13.06 -7.85
C ALA A 431 -9.48 -13.38 -8.32
N GLN A 432 -9.66 -13.68 -9.60
CA GLN A 432 -10.97 -14.02 -10.19
C GLN A 432 -11.12 -15.52 -10.49
N ARG A 433 -10.32 -16.36 -9.87
CA ARG A 433 -10.39 -17.82 -10.04
C ARG A 433 -10.28 -18.54 -8.72
N VAL A 434 -10.95 -19.66 -8.59
CA VAL A 434 -10.97 -20.49 -7.36
C VAL A 434 -10.09 -21.73 -7.45
N THR A 435 -9.48 -22.00 -8.61
CA THR A 435 -8.68 -23.22 -8.83
C THR A 435 -7.31 -22.90 -9.39
N TRP A 436 -6.31 -23.69 -8.99
CA TRP A 436 -4.96 -23.61 -9.54
C TRP A 436 -4.31 -25.00 -9.56
N LYS A 437 -3.46 -25.25 -10.57
CA LYS A 437 -2.73 -26.51 -10.74
C LYS A 437 -1.24 -26.29 -10.58
N THR A 438 -0.56 -27.17 -9.84
CA THR A 438 0.90 -27.14 -9.74
C THR A 438 1.56 -27.34 -11.11
N PRO A 439 2.73 -26.73 -11.36
CA PRO A 439 3.44 -26.94 -12.61
C PRO A 439 3.81 -28.41 -12.81
N LYS A 440 3.56 -28.97 -14.00
CA LYS A 440 3.93 -30.35 -14.35
C LYS A 440 5.45 -30.59 -14.40
N ARG A 441 6.25 -29.54 -14.64
CA ARG A 441 7.72 -29.56 -14.77
C ARG A 441 8.47 -29.68 -13.43
N LEU A 442 7.77 -29.79 -12.32
CA LEU A 442 8.45 -29.91 -11.01
C LEU A 442 9.29 -31.20 -10.96
N ARG A 443 10.53 -31.07 -10.50
CA ARG A 443 11.45 -32.22 -10.27
C ARG A 443 10.96 -33.02 -9.09
N SER A 444 11.40 -34.30 -9.00
CA SER A 444 11.14 -35.12 -7.82
C SER A 444 11.70 -34.45 -6.56
N GLY A 445 10.93 -34.47 -5.48
CA GLY A 445 11.32 -33.81 -4.24
C GLY A 445 10.14 -33.40 -3.37
N LEU A 446 10.45 -32.80 -2.22
CA LEU A 446 9.50 -32.19 -1.32
C LEU A 446 9.30 -30.71 -1.71
N TYR A 447 8.07 -30.31 -1.77
CA TYR A 447 7.67 -28.92 -1.98
C TYR A 447 6.84 -28.44 -0.80
N THR A 448 7.18 -27.28 -0.29
CA THR A 448 6.46 -26.57 0.76
C THR A 448 5.90 -25.27 0.21
N TYR A 449 4.79 -24.85 0.78
CA TYR A 449 4.08 -23.64 0.35
C TYR A 449 3.35 -22.99 1.52
N PHE A 450 2.98 -21.74 1.34
CA PHE A 450 2.23 -20.94 2.30
C PHE A 450 1.19 -20.08 1.57
N CYS A 451 0.29 -19.47 2.33
CA CYS A 451 -0.61 -18.46 1.84
C CYS A 451 0.00 -17.07 2.06
N ARG A 452 0.06 -16.22 1.03
CA ARG A 452 0.52 -14.84 1.16
C ARG A 452 -0.47 -13.98 1.94
N VAL A 453 -1.77 -14.26 1.72
CA VAL A 453 -2.86 -13.54 2.37
C VAL A 453 -2.97 -13.93 3.85
N HIS A 454 -2.68 -15.20 4.19
CA HIS A 454 -2.73 -15.73 5.55
C HIS A 454 -1.43 -16.46 5.87
N PRO A 455 -0.37 -15.74 6.25
CA PRO A 455 0.99 -16.31 6.35
C PRO A 455 1.16 -17.47 7.33
N PHE A 456 0.23 -17.67 8.26
CA PHE A 456 0.22 -18.82 9.16
C PHE A 456 -0.14 -20.14 8.47
N MET A 457 -0.86 -20.10 7.34
CA MET A 457 -1.23 -21.31 6.58
C MET A 457 0.00 -21.89 5.90
N ARG A 458 0.32 -23.14 6.18
CA ARG A 458 1.49 -23.86 5.64
C ARG A 458 1.07 -25.24 5.15
N GLY A 459 1.63 -25.65 4.04
CA GLY A 459 1.38 -26.98 3.50
C GLY A 459 2.57 -27.57 2.76
N SER A 460 2.46 -28.84 2.38
CA SER A 460 3.49 -29.55 1.64
C SER A 460 2.92 -30.63 0.74
N PHE A 461 3.66 -30.98 -0.32
CA PHE A 461 3.43 -32.16 -1.16
C PHE A 461 4.76 -32.73 -1.67
N ARG A 462 4.75 -33.98 -2.12
CA ARG A 462 5.92 -34.63 -2.72
C ARG A 462 5.68 -34.96 -4.18
N VAL A 463 6.68 -34.71 -5.02
CA VAL A 463 6.76 -35.22 -6.39
C VAL A 463 7.62 -36.47 -6.38
N ARG A 464 7.06 -37.62 -6.79
CA ARG A 464 7.77 -38.89 -6.93
C ARG A 464 8.19 -39.09 -8.39
N ARG A 465 9.22 -39.95 -8.59
CA ARG A 465 9.62 -40.41 -9.92
C ARG A 465 8.51 -41.14 -10.62
#